data_5f33649203d64e974feabe7da7b99ccc
#
_entry.id   5f33649203d64e974feabe7da7b99ccc
#
_cell.length_a   1.000
_cell.length_b   1.000
_cell.length_c   1.000
_cell.angle_alpha   90.00
_cell.angle_beta   90.00
_cell.angle_gamma   90.00
#
_symmetry.space_group_name_H-M   'P 1'
#
loop_
_entity.id
_entity.type
_entity.pdbx_description
1 polymer ?
#
loop_
_entity_poly.entity_id
_entity_poly.type
_entity_poly.pdbx_seq_one_letter_code
_entity_poly.pdbx_strand_id
1 'polypeptide(L)'
;MKPETELNEEVTIFLDKLNHPLRKEIDSLRSLILSSNNLLKENIKWNGPNYSWCGNDRITMRIQPPKQIQIIFHRGAKKLQQPQNRLINDETSFLKWKENDRAIVSFKSFDEIENSRTILQKVVSDWIEATMN
;
A
#
# COMPACT_ATOMS: atom_id res chain seq x y z
N MET A 1 -4.73 26.40 -0.39
CA MET A 1 -4.56 25.29 -1.33
C MET A 1 -4.59 23.97 -0.61
N LYS A 2 -5.36 23.05 -1.10
CA LYS A 2 -5.44 21.73 -0.51
C LYS A 2 -4.19 20.92 -0.84
N PRO A 3 -3.56 20.26 0.11
CA PRO A 3 -2.43 19.39 -0.22
C PRO A 3 -2.90 18.21 -1.07
N GLU A 4 -2.04 17.72 -1.94
CA GLU A 4 -2.36 16.61 -2.82
C GLU A 4 -2.57 15.32 -2.04
N THR A 5 -1.87 15.19 -0.92
CA THR A 5 -2.00 14.03 -0.05
C THR A 5 -2.40 14.48 1.34
N GLU A 6 -3.38 13.79 1.90
CA GLU A 6 -3.86 14.08 3.23
C GLU A 6 -3.56 12.88 4.12
N LEU A 7 -2.46 12.99 4.88
CA LEU A 7 -2.05 11.93 5.79
C LEU A 7 -2.99 11.88 6.99
N ASN A 8 -3.33 10.69 7.42
CA ASN A 8 -4.20 10.49 8.57
C ASN A 8 -3.44 10.77 9.85
N GLU A 9 -3.99 11.64 10.71
CA GLU A 9 -3.34 12.03 11.95
C GLU A 9 -3.17 10.87 12.92
N GLU A 10 -4.16 9.98 13.01
CA GLU A 10 -4.06 8.82 13.90
C GLU A 10 -2.92 7.90 13.50
N VAL A 11 -2.71 7.73 12.20
CA VAL A 11 -1.59 6.93 11.69
C VAL A 11 -0.27 7.62 12.03
N THR A 12 -0.20 8.93 11.86
CA THR A 12 1.00 9.70 12.21
C THR A 12 1.34 9.52 13.69
N ILE A 13 0.35 9.65 14.57
CA ILE A 13 0.54 9.47 16.01
C ILE A 13 0.98 8.04 16.34
N PHE A 14 0.35 7.06 15.72
CA PHE A 14 0.74 5.66 15.87
C PHE A 14 2.21 5.45 15.53
N LEU A 15 2.65 5.99 14.39
CA LEU A 15 4.02 5.86 13.94
C LEU A 15 5.00 6.63 14.83
N ASP A 16 4.59 7.81 15.33
CA ASP A 16 5.41 8.58 16.26
C ASP A 16 5.71 7.78 17.52
N LYS A 17 4.71 7.10 18.06
CA LYS A 17 4.87 6.30 19.27
C LYS A 17 5.68 5.04 19.03
N LEU A 18 5.62 4.51 17.82
CA LEU A 18 6.31 3.28 17.47
C LEU A 18 7.82 3.46 17.35
N ASN A 19 8.26 4.66 16.97
CA ASN A 19 9.67 4.97 16.80
C ASN A 19 10.37 3.99 15.84
N HIS A 20 9.75 3.75 14.70
CA HIS A 20 10.22 2.76 13.73
C HIS A 20 11.49 3.24 13.03
N PRO A 21 12.51 2.38 12.87
CA PRO A 21 13.78 2.79 12.23
C PRO A 21 13.63 3.16 10.74
N LEU A 22 12.58 2.68 10.08
CA LEU A 22 12.33 3.00 8.67
C LEU A 22 11.20 4.02 8.52
N ARG A 23 11.08 4.95 9.49
CA ARG A 23 10.01 5.94 9.49
C ARG A 23 10.00 6.80 8.22
N LYS A 24 11.17 7.21 7.75
CA LYS A 24 11.28 8.03 6.55
C LYS A 24 10.72 7.27 5.34
N GLU A 25 11.05 6.00 5.24
CA GLU A 25 10.56 5.14 4.18
C GLU A 25 9.05 4.97 4.26
N ILE A 26 8.55 4.74 5.46
CA ILE A 26 7.10 4.60 5.68
C ILE A 26 6.36 5.86 5.25
N ASP A 27 6.85 7.04 5.65
CA ASP A 27 6.20 8.30 5.32
C ASP A 27 6.22 8.57 3.81
N SER A 28 7.30 8.22 3.14
CA SER A 28 7.38 8.34 1.68
C SER A 28 6.33 7.46 0.99
N LEU A 29 6.19 6.22 1.46
CA LEU A 29 5.20 5.30 0.90
C LEU A 29 3.77 5.75 1.19
N ARG A 30 3.51 6.30 2.36
CA ARG A 30 2.19 6.85 2.71
C ARG A 30 1.77 7.91 1.69
N SER A 31 2.65 8.87 1.47
CA SER A 31 2.37 9.96 0.53
C SER A 31 2.17 9.45 -0.88
N LEU A 32 3.01 8.52 -1.31
CA LEU A 32 2.95 7.96 -2.66
C LEU A 32 1.65 7.21 -2.89
N ILE A 33 1.24 6.37 -1.94
CA ILE A 33 0.01 5.60 -2.08
C ILE A 33 -1.20 6.54 -2.12
N LEU A 34 -1.27 7.50 -1.20
CA LEU A 34 -2.41 8.40 -1.13
C LEU A 34 -2.50 9.33 -2.34
N SER A 35 -1.36 9.69 -2.95
CA SER A 35 -1.37 10.52 -4.13
C SER A 35 -1.72 9.76 -5.41
N SER A 36 -1.69 8.42 -5.36
CA SER A 36 -1.97 7.59 -6.53
C SER A 36 -3.47 7.49 -6.84
N ASN A 37 -4.32 7.75 -5.84
CA ASN A 37 -5.77 7.76 -6.02
C ASN A 37 -6.40 8.64 -4.95
N ASN A 38 -7.11 9.69 -5.35
CA ASN A 38 -7.62 10.70 -4.41
C ASN A 38 -8.80 10.24 -3.56
N LEU A 39 -9.31 9.04 -3.81
CA LEU A 39 -10.38 8.46 -3.00
C LEU A 39 -9.87 7.48 -1.93
N LEU A 40 -8.57 7.20 -1.93
CA LEU A 40 -7.98 6.36 -0.90
C LEU A 40 -7.95 7.10 0.43
N LYS A 41 -8.26 6.37 1.49
CA LYS A 41 -8.19 6.88 2.86
C LYS A 41 -7.29 5.97 3.68
N GLU A 42 -6.50 6.61 4.53
CA GLU A 42 -5.54 5.92 5.40
C GLU A 42 -6.16 5.67 6.76
N ASN A 43 -5.92 4.50 7.33
CA ASN A 43 -6.24 4.20 8.72
C ASN A 43 -5.22 3.18 9.24
N ILE A 44 -5.47 2.62 10.41
CA ILE A 44 -4.60 1.61 11.02
C ILE A 44 -5.36 0.30 11.09
N LYS A 45 -4.78 -0.75 10.52
CA LYS A 45 -5.28 -2.12 10.64
C LYS A 45 -4.09 -3.06 10.63
N TRP A 46 -4.23 -4.17 11.35
CA TRP A 46 -3.17 -5.18 11.40
C TRP A 46 -1.81 -4.59 11.80
N ASN A 47 -1.86 -3.64 12.74
CA ASN A 47 -0.68 -2.98 13.33
C ASN A 47 0.16 -2.20 12.31
N GLY A 48 -0.47 -1.66 11.29
CA GLY A 48 0.23 -0.83 10.31
C GLY A 48 -0.71 0.07 9.53
N PRO A 49 -0.15 0.96 8.72
CA PRO A 49 -0.96 1.79 7.84
C PRO A 49 -1.76 0.93 6.86
N ASN A 50 -3.02 1.27 6.69
CA ASN A 50 -3.94 0.56 5.81
C ASN A 50 -4.68 1.57 4.95
N TYR A 51 -5.02 1.17 3.73
CA TYR A 51 -5.63 2.07 2.75
C TYR A 51 -6.90 1.45 2.23
N SER A 52 -7.99 2.19 2.35
CA SER A 52 -9.30 1.75 1.87
C SER A 52 -9.79 2.62 0.73
N TRP A 53 -10.54 2.01 -0.18
CA TRP A 53 -11.20 2.70 -1.26
C TRP A 53 -12.71 2.52 -1.07
N CYS A 54 -13.41 3.64 -0.88
CA CYS A 54 -14.86 3.62 -0.65
C CYS A 54 -15.28 2.61 0.43
N GLY A 55 -14.52 2.58 1.53
CA GLY A 55 -14.81 1.72 2.67
C GLY A 55 -14.29 0.30 2.59
N ASN A 56 -13.62 -0.06 1.50
CA ASN A 56 -13.08 -1.41 1.31
C ASN A 56 -11.56 -1.39 1.43
N ASP A 57 -11.01 -2.24 2.29
CA ASP A 57 -9.57 -2.33 2.48
C ASP A 57 -8.93 -2.93 1.23
N ARG A 58 -7.89 -2.27 0.72
CA ARG A 58 -7.25 -2.67 -0.53
C ARG A 58 -5.74 -2.78 -0.45
N ILE A 59 -5.11 -2.01 0.42
CA ILE A 59 -3.65 -1.98 0.54
C ILE A 59 -3.31 -1.90 2.02
N THR A 60 -2.38 -2.73 2.47
CA THR A 60 -1.89 -2.67 3.85
C THR A 60 -0.37 -2.63 3.84
N MET A 61 0.19 -1.77 4.67
CA MET A 61 1.63 -1.69 4.84
C MET A 61 2.03 -2.52 6.05
N ARG A 62 2.81 -3.57 5.83
CA ARG A 62 3.34 -4.39 6.91
C ARG A 62 4.69 -3.85 7.30
N ILE A 63 4.82 -3.40 8.55
CA ILE A 63 6.02 -2.70 9.03
C ILE A 63 6.77 -3.45 10.13
N GLN A 64 6.24 -4.58 10.58
CA GLN A 64 6.93 -5.41 11.56
C GLN A 64 7.18 -6.81 10.99
N PRO A 65 8.33 -7.40 11.23
CA PRO A 65 9.50 -6.86 11.96
C PRO A 65 10.15 -5.69 11.21
N PRO A 66 10.86 -4.78 11.90
CA PRO A 66 11.28 -3.50 11.33
C PRO A 66 12.53 -3.58 10.43
N LYS A 67 12.65 -4.64 9.66
CA LYS A 67 13.77 -4.85 8.75
C LYS A 67 13.46 -4.45 7.32
N GLN A 68 12.18 -4.29 7.01
CA GLN A 68 11.71 -3.92 5.68
C GLN A 68 10.29 -3.44 5.78
N ILE A 69 9.80 -2.83 4.71
CA ILE A 69 8.41 -2.43 4.57
C ILE A 69 7.81 -3.25 3.44
N GLN A 70 6.69 -3.90 3.71
CA GLN A 70 5.97 -4.62 2.67
C GLN A 70 4.66 -3.93 2.37
N ILE A 71 4.36 -3.76 1.09
CA ILE A 71 3.07 -3.26 0.63
C ILE A 71 2.28 -4.48 0.16
N ILE A 72 1.15 -4.73 0.81
CA ILE A 72 0.31 -5.88 0.49
C ILE A 72 -0.93 -5.38 -0.23
N PHE A 73 -1.11 -5.83 -1.46
CA PHE A 73 -2.29 -5.53 -2.27
C PHE A 73 -3.27 -6.68 -2.11
N HIS A 74 -4.53 -6.38 -1.76
CA HIS A 74 -5.52 -7.42 -1.45
C HIS A 74 -6.94 -6.90 -1.69
N ARG A 75 -7.94 -7.71 -1.40
CA ARG A 75 -9.34 -7.34 -1.50
C ARG A 75 -10.07 -7.37 -0.16
N GLY A 76 -9.33 -7.19 0.95
CA GLY A 76 -9.87 -7.18 2.30
C GLY A 76 -9.66 -8.52 3.00
N ALA A 77 -10.11 -8.60 4.25
CA ALA A 77 -9.93 -9.79 5.08
C ALA A 77 -10.86 -10.94 4.67
N LYS A 78 -12.00 -10.62 4.07
CA LYS A 78 -12.97 -11.64 3.67
C LYS A 78 -12.45 -12.43 2.47
N LYS A 79 -12.49 -13.75 2.58
CA LYS A 79 -12.07 -14.61 1.48
C LYS A 79 -13.11 -14.58 0.38
N LEU A 80 -12.69 -14.19 -0.82
CA LEU A 80 -13.53 -14.11 -2.00
C LEU A 80 -13.13 -15.19 -2.99
N GLN A 81 -14.02 -15.47 -3.95
CA GLN A 81 -13.70 -16.39 -5.02
C GLN A 81 -12.51 -15.86 -5.82
N GLN A 82 -11.56 -16.74 -6.13
CA GLN A 82 -10.37 -16.33 -6.87
C GLN A 82 -10.71 -16.03 -8.33
N PRO A 83 -10.16 -14.91 -8.87
CA PRO A 83 -10.26 -14.64 -10.31
C PRO A 83 -9.50 -15.70 -11.11
N GLN A 84 -9.84 -15.85 -12.37
CA GLN A 84 -9.15 -16.79 -13.25
C GLN A 84 -7.68 -16.41 -13.45
N ASN A 85 -7.39 -15.12 -13.44
CA ASN A 85 -6.05 -14.61 -13.67
C ASN A 85 -5.72 -13.60 -12.59
N ARG A 86 -4.45 -13.22 -12.51
CA ARG A 86 -4.03 -12.13 -11.62
C ARG A 86 -4.82 -10.88 -11.95
N LEU A 87 -5.20 -10.13 -10.92
CA LEU A 87 -6.07 -8.97 -11.09
C LEU A 87 -5.47 -7.88 -11.98
N ILE A 88 -4.16 -7.74 -11.98
CA ILE A 88 -3.47 -6.77 -12.83
C ILE A 88 -2.31 -7.45 -13.54
N ASN A 89 -1.86 -6.79 -14.62
CA ASN A 89 -0.72 -7.26 -15.38
C ASN A 89 0.57 -6.69 -14.74
N ASP A 90 1.49 -7.57 -14.39
CA ASP A 90 2.77 -7.20 -13.79
C ASP A 90 3.91 -7.70 -14.68
N GLU A 91 4.08 -7.06 -15.83
CA GLU A 91 5.07 -7.47 -16.84
C GLU A 91 6.50 -7.41 -16.34
N THR A 92 6.77 -6.53 -15.38
CA THR A 92 8.13 -6.32 -14.86
C THR A 92 8.45 -7.23 -13.70
N SER A 93 7.52 -8.07 -13.29
CA SER A 93 7.66 -8.93 -12.10
C SER A 93 7.95 -8.12 -10.83
N PHE A 94 7.39 -6.92 -10.77
CA PHE A 94 7.54 -6.03 -9.63
C PHE A 94 6.91 -6.61 -8.36
N LEU A 95 5.78 -7.30 -8.53
CA LEU A 95 5.02 -7.86 -7.43
C LEU A 95 5.32 -9.34 -7.24
N LYS A 96 5.32 -9.76 -5.98
CA LYS A 96 5.35 -11.18 -5.64
C LYS A 96 3.91 -11.63 -5.40
N TRP A 97 3.39 -12.43 -6.29
CA TRP A 97 2.01 -12.89 -6.23
C TRP A 97 1.86 -14.06 -5.25
N LYS A 98 0.94 -13.93 -4.32
CA LYS A 98 0.57 -14.99 -3.39
C LYS A 98 -0.68 -15.72 -3.87
N GLU A 99 -1.62 -14.97 -4.44
CA GLU A 99 -2.84 -15.46 -5.06
C GLU A 99 -3.17 -14.51 -6.20
N ASN A 100 -4.17 -14.85 -7.01
CA ASN A 100 -4.54 -13.97 -8.13
C ASN A 100 -5.10 -12.63 -7.67
N ASP A 101 -5.53 -12.54 -6.41
CA ASP A 101 -6.03 -11.31 -5.80
C ASP A 101 -5.18 -10.85 -4.62
N ARG A 102 -3.93 -11.30 -4.54
CA ARG A 102 -3.05 -10.90 -3.43
C ARG A 102 -1.59 -10.88 -3.88
N ALA A 103 -0.97 -9.73 -3.73
CA ALA A 103 0.42 -9.55 -4.17
C ALA A 103 1.17 -8.64 -3.21
N ILE A 104 2.48 -8.80 -3.14
CA ILE A 104 3.33 -8.09 -2.18
C ILE A 104 4.54 -7.52 -2.90
N VAL A 105 4.94 -6.30 -2.51
CA VAL A 105 6.24 -5.74 -2.85
C VAL A 105 6.94 -5.32 -1.56
N SER A 106 8.26 -5.50 -1.49
CA SER A 106 9.06 -5.21 -0.30
C SER A 106 10.10 -4.14 -0.60
N PHE A 107 10.33 -3.27 0.38
CA PHE A 107 11.35 -2.23 0.28
C PHE A 107 12.20 -2.24 1.55
N LYS A 108 13.52 -2.14 1.38
CA LYS A 108 14.46 -2.10 2.50
C LYS A 108 15.14 -0.74 2.65
N SER A 109 15.04 0.12 1.66
CA SER A 109 15.71 1.42 1.69
C SER A 109 14.90 2.49 0.99
N PHE A 110 15.22 3.74 1.32
CA PHE A 110 14.60 4.88 0.67
C PHE A 110 14.89 4.90 -0.83
N ASP A 111 16.12 4.53 -1.22
CA ASP A 111 16.50 4.51 -2.63
C ASP A 111 15.67 3.50 -3.43
N GLU A 112 15.39 2.34 -2.86
CA GLU A 112 14.53 1.35 -3.53
C GLU A 112 13.15 1.94 -3.81
N ILE A 113 12.61 2.70 -2.85
CA ILE A 113 11.31 3.34 -3.01
C ILE A 113 11.36 4.40 -4.11
N GLU A 114 12.38 5.26 -4.07
CA GLU A 114 12.51 6.34 -5.05
C GLU A 114 12.67 5.79 -6.47
N ASN A 115 13.43 4.72 -6.63
CA ASN A 115 13.63 4.08 -7.93
C ASN A 115 12.36 3.39 -8.44
N SER A 116 11.41 3.12 -7.57
CA SER A 116 10.18 2.40 -7.92
C SER A 116 8.94 3.28 -7.95
N ARG A 117 9.08 4.60 -7.75
CA ARG A 117 7.93 5.49 -7.60
C ARG A 117 6.91 5.36 -8.72
N THR A 118 7.36 5.45 -9.96
CA THR A 118 6.47 5.41 -11.12
C THR A 118 5.75 4.07 -11.23
N ILE A 119 6.48 2.98 -11.05
CA ILE A 119 5.89 1.63 -11.10
C ILE A 119 4.89 1.44 -9.97
N LEU A 120 5.24 1.86 -8.76
CA LEU A 120 4.36 1.69 -7.61
C LEU A 120 3.08 2.50 -7.76
N GLN A 121 3.16 3.74 -8.25
CA GLN A 121 1.98 4.56 -8.51
C GLN A 121 1.05 3.87 -9.51
N LYS A 122 1.63 3.30 -10.57
CA LYS A 122 0.85 2.57 -11.56
C LYS A 122 0.17 1.35 -10.97
N VAL A 123 0.91 0.58 -10.15
CA VAL A 123 0.38 -0.62 -9.52
C VAL A 123 -0.78 -0.26 -8.58
N VAL A 124 -0.63 0.77 -7.76
CA VAL A 124 -1.71 1.23 -6.87
C VAL A 124 -2.94 1.59 -7.69
N SER A 125 -2.78 2.40 -8.71
CA SER A 125 -3.87 2.84 -9.56
C SER A 125 -4.55 1.65 -10.26
N ASP A 126 -3.77 0.74 -10.82
CA ASP A 126 -4.28 -0.44 -11.51
C ASP A 126 -5.04 -1.36 -10.54
N TRP A 127 -4.50 -1.54 -9.32
CA TRP A 127 -5.15 -2.39 -8.32
C TRP A 127 -6.51 -1.85 -7.91
N ILE A 128 -6.58 -0.55 -7.64
CA ILE A 128 -7.85 0.09 -7.29
C ILE A 128 -8.83 -0.06 -8.44
N GLU A 129 -8.41 0.23 -9.66
CA GLU A 129 -9.29 0.10 -10.83
C GLU A 129 -9.79 -1.33 -11.00
N ALA A 130 -8.94 -2.32 -10.82
CA ALA A 130 -9.31 -3.73 -10.96
C ALA A 130 -10.27 -4.20 -9.86
N THR A 131 -10.34 -3.49 -8.74
CA THR A 131 -11.14 -3.89 -7.57
C THR A 131 -12.31 -2.95 -7.29
N MET A 132 -12.68 -2.11 -8.24
CA MET A 132 -13.73 -1.09 -8.06
C MET A 132 -15.16 -1.63 -8.03
N ASN A 133 -15.38 -2.88 -8.08
CA ASN A 133 -16.74 -3.46 -8.10
C ASN A 133 -17.37 -3.55 -6.72
#